data_b5188267a652410f9889f03662232a7e
#
_entry.id   b5188267a652410f9889f03662232a7e
#
_cell.length_a   1.000
_cell.length_b   1.000
_cell.length_c   1.000
_cell.angle_alpha   90.00
_cell.angle_beta   90.00
_cell.angle_gamma   90.00
#
_symmetry.space_group_name_H-M   'P 1'
#
loop_
_entity.id
_entity.type
_entity.pdbx_description
1 polymer ?
#
loop_
_entity_poly.entity_id
_entity_poly.type
_entity_poly.pdbx_seq_one_letter_code
_entity_poly.pdbx_strand_id
1 'polypeptide(L)'
;MADGQKNIIVRSSGENPTEKILANICDNAFLKLWVYPNPYKKKGDELCDVLVLFDEHIFIFSVKEIKFNTEKDIDVAWKRWKRKAIDESKKQIERAESWILNYPDQVFLDASCEKQIPIKIDPSTGVAFPQFLEVQDHIWGY
;
A
#
# COMPACT_ATOMS: atom_id res chain seq x y z
N MET A 1 41.26 4.93 2.23
CA MET A 1 40.05 5.61 1.69
C MET A 1 38.91 4.67 1.82
N ALA A 2 38.00 4.92 2.75
CA ALA A 2 36.77 4.14 2.85
C ALA A 2 35.88 4.56 1.69
N ASP A 3 35.69 3.66 0.74
CA ASP A 3 34.66 3.80 -0.29
C ASP A 3 33.29 3.77 0.43
N GLY A 4 32.73 4.94 0.60
CA GLY A 4 31.38 5.07 1.16
C GLY A 4 30.39 4.45 0.18
N GLN A 5 30.17 3.14 0.30
CA GLN A 5 29.03 2.50 -0.32
C GLN A 5 27.76 3.22 0.20
N LYS A 6 27.29 4.17 -0.59
CA LYS A 6 25.93 4.67 -0.43
C LYS A 6 25.01 3.47 -0.59
N ASN A 7 24.48 2.96 0.51
CA ASN A 7 23.40 1.99 0.50
C ASN A 7 22.18 2.67 -0.12
N ILE A 8 22.11 2.67 -1.43
CA ILE A 8 20.94 3.14 -2.16
C ILE A 8 19.89 2.05 -1.99
N ILE A 9 18.89 2.33 -1.15
CA ILE A 9 17.73 1.47 -1.01
C ILE A 9 16.91 1.61 -2.29
N VAL A 10 17.00 0.60 -3.15
CA VAL A 10 16.17 0.52 -4.36
C VAL A 10 14.80 -0.01 -3.95
N ARG A 11 13.77 0.80 -4.15
CA ARG A 11 12.38 0.44 -3.88
C ARG A 11 11.49 0.73 -5.09
N SER A 12 10.31 0.15 -5.15
CA SER A 12 9.31 0.46 -6.16
C SER A 12 8.86 1.94 -6.05
N SER A 13 8.44 2.51 -7.16
CA SER A 13 7.82 3.83 -7.22
C SER A 13 6.30 3.77 -7.42
N GLY A 14 5.71 2.58 -7.32
CA GLY A 14 4.33 2.28 -7.69
C GLY A 14 4.24 1.63 -9.07
N GLU A 15 3.34 0.67 -9.25
CA GLU A 15 3.20 -0.07 -10.51
C GLU A 15 2.29 0.64 -11.51
N ASN A 16 1.20 1.24 -11.04
CA ASN A 16 0.27 2.00 -11.87
C ASN A 16 0.29 3.50 -11.52
N PRO A 17 -0.33 4.38 -12.35
CA PRO A 17 -0.31 5.83 -12.14
C PRO A 17 -0.89 6.26 -10.79
N THR A 18 -1.94 5.62 -10.31
CA THR A 18 -2.59 5.96 -9.04
C THR A 18 -1.70 5.60 -7.84
N GLU A 19 -1.06 4.45 -7.89
CA GLU A 19 -0.07 4.05 -6.87
C GLU A 19 1.14 4.97 -6.86
N LYS A 20 1.59 5.46 -8.03
CA LYS A 20 2.68 6.44 -8.12
C LYS A 20 2.32 7.76 -7.47
N ILE A 21 1.09 8.24 -7.67
CA ILE A 21 0.59 9.47 -7.01
C ILE A 21 0.56 9.28 -5.51
N LEU A 22 0.00 8.18 -5.03
CA LEU A 22 -0.04 7.88 -3.60
C LEU A 22 1.36 7.75 -3.00
N ALA A 23 2.26 7.03 -3.64
CA ALA A 23 3.65 6.90 -3.19
C ALA A 23 4.34 8.26 -3.09
N ASN A 24 4.11 9.16 -4.06
CA ASN A 24 4.67 10.50 -4.03
C ASN A 24 4.09 11.36 -2.90
N ILE A 25 2.79 11.27 -2.63
CA ILE A 25 2.16 11.95 -1.49
C ILE A 25 2.76 11.44 -0.18
N CYS A 26 2.90 10.13 -0.02
CA CYS A 26 3.50 9.53 1.17
C CYS A 26 4.98 9.93 1.33
N ASP A 27 5.74 9.95 0.25
CA ASP A 27 7.15 10.38 0.25
C ASP A 27 7.32 11.83 0.74
N ASN A 28 6.37 12.70 0.38
CA ASN A 28 6.39 14.10 0.82
C ASN A 28 5.93 14.25 2.27
N ALA A 29 4.99 13.44 2.73
CA ALA A 29 4.45 13.51 4.08
C ALA A 29 5.35 12.84 5.13
N PHE A 30 5.97 11.70 4.79
CA PHE A 30 6.68 10.84 5.74
C PHE A 30 8.19 10.69 5.47
N LEU A 31 8.73 11.30 4.43
CA LEU A 31 10.06 11.08 3.90
C LEU A 31 10.24 9.66 3.28
N LYS A 32 11.08 9.60 2.26
CA LYS A 32 11.30 8.37 1.46
C LYS A 32 11.86 7.18 2.22
N LEU A 33 12.53 7.41 3.35
CA LEU A 33 13.13 6.34 4.15
C LEU A 33 12.10 5.41 4.79
N TRP A 34 10.88 5.88 5.00
CA TRP A 34 9.82 5.14 5.69
C TRP A 34 8.68 4.70 4.79
N VAL A 35 8.73 5.05 3.51
CA VAL A 35 7.67 4.75 2.52
C VAL A 35 8.11 3.62 1.60
N TYR A 36 7.33 2.56 1.55
CA TYR A 36 7.61 1.36 0.76
C TYR A 36 6.43 1.04 -0.16
N PRO A 37 6.46 1.52 -1.42
CA PRO A 37 5.46 1.15 -2.42
C PRO A 37 5.61 -0.31 -2.83
N ASN A 38 4.48 -0.99 -3.02
CA ASN A 38 4.38 -2.37 -3.48
C ASN A 38 5.32 -3.34 -2.73
N PRO A 39 5.27 -3.43 -1.38
CA PRO A 39 6.05 -4.41 -0.65
C PRO A 39 5.46 -5.81 -0.86
N TYR A 40 6.31 -6.84 -0.74
CA TYR A 40 5.94 -8.23 -0.93
C TYR A 40 5.97 -9.02 0.39
N LYS A 41 5.07 -9.98 0.52
CA LYS A 41 5.02 -10.93 1.64
C LYS A 41 5.54 -12.30 1.28
N LYS A 42 5.36 -12.69 0.01
CA LYS A 42 5.86 -13.94 -0.60
C LYS A 42 6.26 -13.66 -2.04
N LYS A 43 6.97 -14.58 -2.67
CA LYS A 43 7.36 -14.46 -4.08
C LYS A 43 6.15 -14.17 -4.97
N GLY A 44 6.17 -13.01 -5.63
CA GLY A 44 5.11 -12.56 -6.53
C GLY A 44 3.77 -12.22 -5.85
N ASP A 45 3.72 -12.18 -4.51
CA ASP A 45 2.50 -11.87 -3.75
C ASP A 45 2.70 -10.58 -2.93
N GLU A 46 2.10 -9.51 -3.39
CA GLU A 46 2.19 -8.20 -2.75
C GLU A 46 1.47 -8.18 -1.40
N LEU A 47 2.00 -7.38 -0.48
CA LEU A 47 1.41 -7.15 0.83
C LEU A 47 0.30 -6.09 0.75
N CYS A 48 0.60 -4.95 0.16
CA CYS A 48 -0.30 -3.80 -0.01
C CYS A 48 0.27 -2.85 -1.06
N ASP A 49 -0.49 -1.81 -1.41
CA ASP A 49 -0.05 -0.85 -2.43
C ASP A 49 1.03 0.10 -1.90
N VAL A 50 0.88 0.63 -0.69
CA VAL A 50 1.93 1.39 0.00
C VAL A 50 1.95 1.05 1.49
N LEU A 51 3.13 0.78 2.01
CA LEU A 51 3.40 0.62 3.44
C LEU A 51 4.25 1.79 3.93
N VAL A 52 3.85 2.41 5.03
CA VAL A 52 4.64 3.45 5.70
C VAL A 52 4.95 2.99 7.12
N LEU A 53 6.21 3.00 7.46
CA LEU A 53 6.72 2.69 8.80
C LEU A 53 7.31 3.97 9.38
N PHE A 54 6.57 4.67 10.21
CA PHE A 54 6.99 5.94 10.78
C PHE A 54 6.79 5.96 12.29
N ASP A 55 7.89 6.15 13.02
CA ASP A 55 7.91 6.10 14.48
C ASP A 55 7.33 4.76 15.00
N GLU A 56 6.39 4.78 15.89
CA GLU A 56 5.69 3.60 16.40
C GLU A 56 4.42 3.25 15.59
N HIS A 57 4.26 3.84 14.39
CA HIS A 57 3.05 3.69 13.59
C HIS A 57 3.32 2.95 12.30
N ILE A 58 2.41 2.08 11.94
CA ILE A 58 2.37 1.38 10.66
C ILE A 58 1.13 1.84 9.91
N PHE A 59 1.33 2.39 8.70
CA PHE A 59 0.23 2.79 7.82
C PHE A 59 0.17 1.89 6.62
N ILE A 60 -0.98 1.30 6.37
CA ILE A 60 -1.24 0.43 5.23
C ILE A 60 -2.22 1.14 4.29
N PHE A 61 -1.80 1.37 3.07
CA PHE A 61 -2.65 1.98 2.05
C PHE A 61 -3.02 0.96 0.98
N SER A 62 -4.29 0.98 0.61
CA SER A 62 -4.82 0.25 -0.54
C SER A 62 -5.54 1.22 -1.47
N VAL A 63 -5.21 1.17 -2.74
CA VAL A 63 -5.77 2.04 -3.79
C VAL A 63 -6.59 1.20 -4.74
N LYS A 64 -7.80 1.64 -5.04
CA LYS A 64 -8.67 1.00 -6.04
C LYS A 64 -9.16 2.05 -7.03
N GLU A 65 -8.88 1.80 -8.29
CA GLU A 65 -9.42 2.57 -9.41
C GLU A 65 -10.60 1.80 -10.01
N ILE A 66 -11.82 2.21 -9.71
CA ILE A 66 -13.05 1.53 -10.16
C ILE A 66 -14.00 2.52 -10.79
N LYS A 67 -14.32 2.28 -12.06
CA LYS A 67 -15.32 3.08 -12.77
C LYS A 67 -16.73 2.76 -12.29
N PHE A 68 -17.48 3.80 -11.98
CA PHE A 68 -18.90 3.70 -11.75
C PHE A 68 -19.63 3.50 -13.09
N ASN A 69 -20.45 2.45 -13.20
CA ASN A 69 -21.18 2.20 -14.43
C ASN A 69 -22.53 2.93 -14.42
N THR A 70 -22.61 4.01 -15.18
CA THR A 70 -23.82 4.85 -15.30
C THR A 70 -24.90 4.29 -16.24
N GLU A 71 -24.56 3.25 -17.03
CA GLU A 71 -25.51 2.63 -17.98
C GLU A 71 -26.44 1.60 -17.33
N LYS A 72 -26.16 1.19 -16.10
CA LYS A 72 -26.94 0.25 -15.33
C LYS A 72 -27.87 0.97 -14.35
N ASP A 73 -28.87 0.22 -13.86
CA ASP A 73 -29.66 0.65 -12.72
C ASP A 73 -28.74 1.12 -11.57
N ILE A 74 -29.05 2.28 -11.00
CA ILE A 74 -28.19 2.97 -10.05
C ILE A 74 -27.91 2.13 -8.79
N ASP A 75 -28.90 1.37 -8.33
CA ASP A 75 -28.76 0.52 -7.15
C ASP A 75 -27.81 -0.66 -7.41
N VAL A 76 -27.88 -1.24 -8.61
CA VAL A 76 -26.97 -2.32 -9.03
C VAL A 76 -25.56 -1.79 -9.22
N ALA A 77 -25.41 -0.64 -9.85
CA ALA A 77 -24.12 0.01 -10.05
C ALA A 77 -23.48 0.38 -8.72
N TRP A 78 -24.24 0.93 -7.78
CA TRP A 78 -23.79 1.29 -6.43
C TRP A 78 -23.33 0.07 -5.62
N LYS A 79 -24.12 -1.00 -5.58
CA LYS A 79 -23.75 -2.24 -4.85
C LYS A 79 -22.46 -2.86 -5.40
N ARG A 80 -22.31 -2.86 -6.74
CA ARG A 80 -21.11 -3.39 -7.39
C ARG A 80 -19.89 -2.53 -7.06
N TRP A 81 -20.03 -1.22 -7.17
CA TRP A 81 -18.96 -0.27 -6.87
C TRP A 81 -18.52 -0.37 -5.41
N LYS A 82 -19.47 -0.34 -4.46
CA LYS A 82 -19.20 -0.48 -3.03
C LYS A 82 -18.44 -1.77 -2.72
N ARG A 83 -18.89 -2.89 -3.27
CA ARG A 83 -18.19 -4.17 -3.07
C ARG A 83 -16.75 -4.13 -3.55
N LYS A 84 -16.50 -3.61 -4.74
CA LYS A 84 -15.16 -3.58 -5.33
C LYS A 84 -14.25 -2.53 -4.70
N ALA A 85 -14.77 -1.34 -4.46
CA ALA A 85 -13.98 -0.23 -3.95
C ALA A 85 -13.75 -0.35 -2.44
N ILE A 86 -14.78 -0.64 -1.67
CA ILE A 86 -14.73 -0.60 -0.20
C ILE A 86 -14.42 -1.99 0.36
N ASP A 87 -15.25 -2.98 0.08
CA ASP A 87 -15.15 -4.28 0.76
C ASP A 87 -13.88 -5.04 0.38
N GLU A 88 -13.45 -4.97 -0.89
CA GLU A 88 -12.20 -5.61 -1.33
C GLU A 88 -10.96 -4.89 -0.78
N SER A 89 -10.96 -3.55 -0.73
CA SER A 89 -9.86 -2.79 -0.12
C SER A 89 -9.74 -3.05 1.37
N LYS A 90 -10.87 -3.09 2.08
CA LYS A 90 -10.89 -3.45 3.49
C LYS A 90 -10.26 -4.83 3.73
N LYS A 91 -10.66 -5.83 2.96
CA LYS A 91 -10.09 -7.18 3.05
C LYS A 91 -8.59 -7.21 2.75
N GLN A 92 -8.13 -6.42 1.80
CA GLN A 92 -6.71 -6.30 1.47
C GLN A 92 -5.92 -5.73 2.66
N ILE A 93 -6.41 -4.66 3.27
CA ILE A 93 -5.79 -4.05 4.44
C ILE A 93 -5.78 -5.01 5.64
N GLU A 94 -6.90 -5.68 5.93
CA GLU A 94 -7.00 -6.66 7.03
C GLU A 94 -6.04 -7.85 6.84
N ARG A 95 -5.86 -8.31 5.60
CA ARG A 95 -4.88 -9.37 5.29
C ARG A 95 -3.44 -8.89 5.48
N ALA A 96 -3.14 -7.66 5.05
CA ALA A 96 -1.82 -7.06 5.22
C ALA A 96 -1.50 -6.86 6.71
N GLU A 97 -2.45 -6.36 7.49
CA GLU A 97 -2.36 -6.23 8.94
C GLU A 97 -2.06 -7.57 9.60
N SER A 98 -2.88 -8.57 9.31
CA SER A 98 -2.71 -9.91 9.86
C SER A 98 -1.34 -10.51 9.52
N TRP A 99 -0.85 -10.27 8.29
CA TRP A 99 0.47 -10.72 7.88
C TRP A 99 1.58 -10.05 8.69
N ILE A 100 1.53 -8.72 8.82
CA ILE A 100 2.54 -7.94 9.55
C ILE A 100 2.58 -8.35 11.03
N LEU A 101 1.42 -8.58 11.64
CA LEU A 101 1.33 -9.00 13.05
C LEU A 101 1.90 -10.40 13.29
N ASN A 102 1.70 -11.33 12.35
CA ASN A 102 2.14 -12.72 12.52
C ASN A 102 3.55 -12.97 11.93
N TYR A 103 3.96 -12.22 10.92
CA TYR A 103 5.21 -12.42 10.18
C TYR A 103 5.95 -11.09 9.93
N PRO A 104 6.32 -10.33 10.98
CA PRO A 104 6.92 -9.01 10.83
C PRO A 104 8.27 -9.03 10.09
N ASP A 105 8.99 -10.15 10.13
CA ASP A 105 10.28 -10.32 9.44
C ASP A 105 10.13 -10.76 7.97
N GLN A 106 8.91 -11.01 7.51
CA GLN A 106 8.63 -11.46 6.15
C GLN A 106 7.93 -10.37 5.33
N VAL A 107 8.56 -9.23 5.25
CA VAL A 107 8.15 -8.11 4.40
C VAL A 107 9.34 -7.68 3.55
N PHE A 108 9.17 -7.68 2.23
CA PHE A 108 10.26 -7.55 1.27
C PHE A 108 10.03 -6.39 0.31
N LEU A 109 11.14 -5.84 -0.21
CA LEU A 109 11.12 -4.74 -1.18
C LEU A 109 10.88 -5.21 -2.61
N ASP A 110 11.14 -6.48 -2.90
CA ASP A 110 11.16 -7.07 -4.24
C ASP A 110 10.28 -8.32 -4.36
N ALA A 111 9.82 -8.59 -5.58
CA ALA A 111 8.96 -9.73 -5.88
C ALA A 111 9.62 -11.10 -5.65
N SER A 112 10.95 -11.18 -5.70
CA SER A 112 11.71 -12.39 -5.40
C SER A 112 11.87 -12.67 -3.90
N CYS A 113 11.50 -11.69 -3.05
CA CYS A 113 11.65 -11.76 -1.59
C CYS A 113 13.10 -12.00 -1.13
N GLU A 114 14.05 -11.37 -1.82
CA GLU A 114 15.48 -11.43 -1.47
C GLU A 114 15.92 -10.26 -0.61
N LYS A 115 15.22 -9.11 -0.72
CA LYS A 115 15.55 -7.88 0.00
C LYS A 115 14.48 -7.56 1.01
N GLN A 116 14.79 -7.77 2.28
CA GLN A 116 13.91 -7.36 3.36
C GLN A 116 13.82 -5.84 3.48
N ILE A 117 12.71 -5.35 4.05
CA ILE A 117 12.59 -3.96 4.47
C ILE A 117 13.68 -3.65 5.50
N PRO A 118 14.40 -2.51 5.35
CA PRO A 118 15.53 -2.18 6.22
C PRO A 118 15.13 -1.80 7.65
N ILE A 119 13.85 -1.49 7.89
CA ILE A 119 13.32 -1.13 9.20
C ILE A 119 12.70 -2.37 9.84
N LYS A 120 13.09 -2.64 11.09
CA LYS A 120 12.49 -3.70 11.88
C LYS A 120 11.07 -3.30 12.27
N ILE A 121 10.11 -4.15 11.91
CA ILE A 121 8.71 -3.98 12.32
C ILE A 121 8.55 -4.60 13.71
N ASP A 122 8.09 -3.81 14.69
CA ASP A 122 7.72 -4.28 16.00
C ASP A 122 6.19 -4.20 16.17
N PRO A 123 5.48 -5.34 16.08
CA PRO A 123 4.03 -5.34 16.18
C PRO A 123 3.51 -5.07 17.60
N SER A 124 4.36 -5.01 18.62
CA SER A 124 3.96 -4.72 20.02
C SER A 124 3.72 -3.23 20.28
N THR A 125 4.20 -2.34 19.40
CA THR A 125 4.13 -0.89 19.56
C THR A 125 2.89 -0.29 18.91
N GLY A 126 1.73 -0.80 19.10
CA GLY A 126 0.46 -0.18 18.72
C GLY A 126 0.32 0.15 17.21
N VAL A 127 -0.35 -0.70 16.49
CA VAL A 127 -0.59 -0.51 15.06
C VAL A 127 -1.80 0.42 14.87
N ALA A 128 -1.56 1.67 14.46
CA ALA A 128 -2.61 2.54 14.00
C ALA A 128 -2.83 2.31 12.50
N PHE A 129 -3.99 1.84 12.10
CA PHE A 129 -4.38 1.67 10.71
C PHE A 129 -5.36 2.77 10.28
N PRO A 130 -4.91 3.88 9.72
CA PRO A 130 -5.82 4.72 8.99
C PRO A 130 -6.22 3.96 7.71
N GLN A 131 -7.48 3.60 7.62
CA GLN A 131 -8.04 3.09 6.38
C GLN A 131 -8.25 4.28 5.44
N PHE A 132 -7.28 4.57 4.60
CA PHE A 132 -7.45 5.52 3.51
C PHE A 132 -7.85 4.75 2.26
N LEU A 133 -9.06 5.02 1.81
CA LEU A 133 -9.58 4.59 0.53
C LEU A 133 -9.60 5.80 -0.39
N GLU A 134 -8.68 5.86 -1.34
CA GLU A 134 -8.80 6.81 -2.43
C GLU A 134 -9.57 6.17 -3.58
N VAL A 135 -10.75 6.69 -3.84
CA VAL A 135 -11.57 6.30 -4.98
C VAL A 135 -11.54 7.44 -5.98
N GLN A 136 -10.84 7.24 -7.09
CA GLN A 136 -10.94 8.14 -8.22
C GLN A 136 -12.19 7.82 -9.02
N ASP A 137 -13.28 8.53 -8.71
CA ASP A 137 -14.43 8.62 -9.58
C ASP A 137 -14.14 9.65 -10.67
N HIS A 138 -13.88 9.20 -11.87
CA HIS A 138 -13.96 10.06 -13.05
C HIS A 138 -15.44 10.30 -13.41
N ILE A 139 -16.19 10.91 -12.48
CA ILE A 139 -17.50 11.49 -12.76
C ILE A 139 -17.31 12.98 -12.99
N TRP A 140 -16.64 13.37 -14.07
CA TRP A 140 -16.74 14.70 -14.64
C TRP A 140 -16.80 14.58 -16.14
N GLY A 141 -17.97 14.24 -16.63
CA GLY A 141 -18.37 14.45 -17.99
C GLY A 141 -19.51 15.47 -17.98
N TYR A 142 -19.16 16.72 -18.08
CA TYR A 142 -20.03 17.73 -18.64
C TYR A 142 -19.51 18.11 -20.00
#